data_f51ad39b57741417d909477cc446ed5d
#
_entry.id   f51ad39b57741417d909477cc446ed5d
#
_cell.length_a   1.000
_cell.length_b   1.000
_cell.length_c   1.000
_cell.angle_alpha   90.00
_cell.angle_beta   90.00
_cell.angle_gamma   90.00
#
_symmetry.space_group_name_H-M   'P 1'
#
loop_
_entity.id
_entity.type
_entity.pdbx_description
1 polymer ?
#
loop_
_entity_poly.entity_id
_entity_poly.type
_entity_poly.pdbx_seq_one_letter_code
_entity_poly.pdbx_strand_id
1 'polypeptide(L)'
;MFLSHLDVVSPGDISAWTYPPFGGETHGGYIYGRGAADMKGHLVALLTAAEGLLSEGWQPGGDIWLAFSCDEETRGGSMAAMARLLQARGVHPAFILDEGGNISQPFVLTRKPFATVGVAEKGRLLFSLSCTAPRALEELSRAAARISRIHPRARLCDPVLSDMLPAMRPLMNGRDRFCLSHGRLFHGSLLHRLSRTATGRAITRTQLSLWKQSGDALLGEIPTLHYSASILPGDSAEALLRRVRRCIAHSPITLAVQCQEEPGALSPASGPAWDALCTAIAVHFPGTVIVPSLLAGGTDARRMEALCPQVYRFSPFILPQDELLRVHGIDERLSLENLNRGVAFFRQMLQA
;
A
#
# COMPACT_ATOMS: atom_id res chain seq x y z
N MET A 1 -10.43 -13.54 -8.49
CA MET A 1 -10.60 -12.15 -9.03
C MET A 1 -9.27 -11.43 -8.96
N PHE A 2 -8.90 -10.69 -9.99
CA PHE A 2 -7.67 -9.91 -10.08
C PHE A 2 -8.01 -8.44 -10.32
N LEU A 3 -7.33 -7.54 -9.61
CA LEU A 3 -7.55 -6.11 -9.70
C LEU A 3 -6.35 -5.43 -10.38
N SER A 4 -6.60 -4.32 -11.01
CA SER A 4 -5.57 -3.40 -11.50
C SER A 4 -6.16 -2.00 -11.69
N HIS A 5 -5.33 -0.96 -11.60
CA HIS A 5 -5.74 0.39 -11.96
C HIS A 5 -5.08 0.88 -13.25
N LEU A 6 -5.77 1.79 -13.94
CA LEU A 6 -5.37 2.34 -15.24
C LEU A 6 -4.79 3.75 -15.12
N ASP A 7 -5.19 4.49 -14.08
CA ASP A 7 -4.71 5.83 -13.82
C ASP A 7 -3.28 5.82 -13.29
N VAL A 8 -2.67 6.99 -13.26
CA VAL A 8 -1.30 7.20 -12.77
C VAL A 8 -1.20 8.56 -12.11
N VAL A 9 -0.29 8.72 -11.15
CA VAL A 9 0.04 10.05 -10.59
C VAL A 9 0.68 10.96 -11.63
N SER A 10 0.72 12.25 -11.35
CA SER A 10 1.43 13.23 -12.19
C SER A 10 2.89 12.82 -12.40
N PRO A 11 3.46 13.00 -13.60
CA PRO A 11 4.87 12.74 -13.86
C PRO A 11 5.82 13.73 -13.15
N GLY A 12 5.29 14.80 -12.55
CA GLY A 12 6.08 15.87 -11.95
C GLY A 12 6.79 16.71 -13.01
N ASP A 13 8.05 17.06 -12.76
CA ASP A 13 8.87 17.82 -13.70
C ASP A 13 9.33 16.93 -14.87
N ILE A 14 8.67 17.09 -16.01
CA ILE A 14 8.97 16.31 -17.23
C ILE A 14 10.41 16.53 -17.72
N SER A 15 10.99 17.71 -17.48
CA SER A 15 12.36 18.01 -17.92
C SER A 15 13.43 17.23 -17.15
N ALA A 16 13.10 16.68 -15.99
CA ALA A 16 13.97 15.85 -15.18
C ALA A 16 14.00 14.37 -15.61
N TRP A 17 13.09 13.96 -16.50
CA TRP A 17 13.04 12.57 -16.97
C TRP A 17 14.11 12.32 -18.03
N THR A 18 14.77 11.16 -17.94
CA THR A 18 15.74 10.69 -18.95
C THR A 18 15.05 10.36 -20.27
N TYR A 19 13.86 9.77 -20.21
CA TYR A 19 13.00 9.44 -21.35
C TYR A 19 11.59 9.98 -21.10
N PRO A 20 10.80 10.30 -22.16
CA PRO A 20 9.46 10.84 -22.00
C PRO A 20 8.59 9.99 -21.09
N PRO A 21 7.95 10.56 -20.05
CA PRO A 21 7.21 9.78 -19.04
C PRO A 21 6.00 9.02 -19.59
N PHE A 22 5.53 9.34 -20.78
CA PHE A 22 4.43 8.65 -21.46
C PHE A 22 4.86 8.02 -22.80
N GLY A 23 6.18 7.89 -23.03
CA GLY A 23 6.72 7.29 -24.26
C GLY A 23 6.69 5.76 -24.26
N GLY A 24 6.82 5.13 -23.11
CA GLY A 24 6.91 3.67 -23.00
C GLY A 24 8.18 3.12 -23.65
N GLU A 25 9.25 3.92 -23.70
CA GLU A 25 10.48 3.57 -24.39
C GLU A 25 11.26 2.46 -23.66
N THR A 26 11.85 1.56 -24.44
CA THR A 26 12.65 0.46 -23.90
C THR A 26 14.14 0.74 -24.04
N HIS A 27 14.84 0.85 -22.91
CA HIS A 27 16.29 1.10 -22.86
C HIS A 27 16.94 0.26 -21.75
N GLY A 28 18.10 -0.34 -22.06
CA GLY A 28 18.89 -1.10 -21.09
C GLY A 28 18.14 -2.27 -20.44
N GLY A 29 17.15 -2.86 -21.12
CA GLY A 29 16.32 -3.94 -20.57
C GLY A 29 15.17 -3.48 -19.67
N TYR A 30 14.85 -2.16 -19.64
CA TYR A 30 13.75 -1.58 -18.90
C TYR A 30 12.77 -0.87 -19.83
N ILE A 31 11.51 -0.90 -19.50
CA ILE A 31 10.46 -0.05 -20.04
C ILE A 31 10.35 1.17 -19.13
N TYR A 32 10.59 2.36 -19.66
CA TYR A 32 10.49 3.63 -18.95
C TYR A 32 9.11 4.25 -19.15
N GLY A 33 8.50 4.68 -18.07
CA GLY A 33 7.23 5.41 -18.13
C GLY A 33 6.55 5.54 -16.79
N ARG A 34 5.81 6.63 -16.59
CA ARG A 34 4.91 6.80 -15.46
C ARG A 34 3.84 5.69 -15.52
N GLY A 35 3.70 4.93 -14.45
CA GLY A 35 2.81 3.78 -14.38
C GLY A 35 3.43 2.47 -14.91
N ALA A 36 4.71 2.45 -15.30
CA ALA A 36 5.36 1.22 -15.74
C ALA A 36 5.44 0.18 -14.61
N ALA A 37 5.76 0.61 -13.39
CA ALA A 37 5.81 -0.25 -12.22
C ALA A 37 4.51 -0.22 -11.42
N ASP A 38 3.84 0.93 -11.35
CA ASP A 38 2.62 1.19 -10.59
C ASP A 38 1.52 1.73 -11.51
N MET A 39 0.58 0.85 -12.04
CA MET A 39 0.70 -0.61 -12.01
C MET A 39 0.46 -1.23 -13.40
N LYS A 40 0.76 -0.48 -14.51
CA LYS A 40 0.49 -0.98 -15.88
C LYS A 40 1.31 -2.23 -16.22
N GLY A 41 2.52 -2.38 -15.65
CA GLY A 41 3.30 -3.61 -15.80
C GLY A 41 2.58 -4.84 -15.23
N HIS A 42 1.93 -4.71 -14.08
CA HIS A 42 1.09 -5.75 -13.48
C HIS A 42 -0.10 -6.08 -14.39
N LEU A 43 -0.83 -5.04 -14.85
CA LEU A 43 -1.95 -5.18 -15.77
C LEU A 43 -1.56 -5.90 -17.05
N VAL A 44 -0.48 -5.46 -17.70
CA VAL A 44 0.00 -6.06 -18.96
C VAL A 44 0.43 -7.51 -18.73
N ALA A 45 1.13 -7.81 -17.65
CA ALA A 45 1.52 -9.17 -17.31
C ALA A 45 0.29 -10.09 -17.13
N LEU A 46 -0.74 -9.62 -16.42
CA LEU A 46 -1.99 -10.34 -16.20
C LEU A 46 -2.75 -10.60 -17.51
N LEU A 47 -2.92 -9.57 -18.34
CA LEU A 47 -3.64 -9.70 -19.62
C LEU A 47 -2.87 -10.60 -20.61
N THR A 48 -1.55 -10.45 -20.70
CA THR A 48 -0.70 -11.30 -21.56
C THR A 48 -0.78 -12.77 -21.11
N ALA A 49 -0.80 -13.01 -19.79
CA ALA A 49 -0.97 -14.37 -19.27
C ALA A 49 -2.33 -14.97 -19.65
N ALA A 50 -3.40 -14.20 -19.50
CA ALA A 50 -4.76 -14.64 -19.84
C ALA A 50 -4.91 -14.91 -21.35
N GLU A 51 -4.45 -13.98 -22.19
CA GLU A 51 -4.49 -14.13 -23.65
C GLU A 51 -3.66 -15.34 -24.13
N GLY A 52 -2.46 -15.51 -23.57
CA GLY A 52 -1.61 -16.66 -23.88
C GLY A 52 -2.27 -17.99 -23.54
N LEU A 53 -2.91 -18.10 -22.37
CA LEU A 53 -3.65 -19.32 -21.99
C LEU A 53 -4.84 -19.58 -22.91
N LEU A 54 -5.61 -18.56 -23.25
CA LEU A 54 -6.76 -18.69 -24.15
C LEU A 54 -6.33 -19.10 -25.57
N SER A 55 -5.22 -18.55 -26.08
CA SER A 55 -4.68 -18.90 -27.39
C SER A 55 -4.18 -20.36 -27.47
N GLU A 56 -3.79 -20.95 -26.34
CA GLU A 56 -3.42 -22.36 -26.19
C GLU A 56 -4.65 -23.28 -26.02
N GLY A 57 -5.88 -22.73 -26.04
CA GLY A 57 -7.13 -23.48 -25.88
C GLY A 57 -7.49 -23.82 -24.43
N TRP A 58 -6.80 -23.20 -23.45
CA TRP A 58 -7.14 -23.38 -22.04
C TRP A 58 -8.54 -22.79 -21.74
N GLN A 59 -9.30 -23.52 -20.92
CA GLN A 59 -10.59 -23.09 -20.41
C GLN A 59 -10.55 -23.07 -18.87
N PRO A 60 -10.97 -21.97 -18.23
CA PRO A 60 -11.00 -21.90 -16.77
C PRO A 60 -12.05 -22.83 -16.19
N GLY A 61 -11.77 -23.42 -15.05
CA GLY A 61 -12.70 -24.26 -14.30
C GLY A 61 -13.86 -23.50 -13.63
N GLY A 62 -13.78 -22.17 -13.61
CA GLY A 62 -14.79 -21.27 -13.06
C GLY A 62 -14.59 -19.85 -13.57
N ASP A 63 -15.43 -18.92 -13.13
CA ASP A 63 -15.37 -17.53 -13.56
C ASP A 63 -14.10 -16.83 -13.07
N ILE A 64 -13.38 -16.20 -14.00
CA ILE A 64 -12.26 -15.31 -13.70
C ILE A 64 -12.71 -13.87 -13.91
N TRP A 65 -12.66 -13.08 -12.84
CA TRP A 65 -13.01 -11.67 -12.86
C TRP A 65 -11.73 -10.82 -12.93
N LEU A 66 -11.65 -9.97 -13.95
CA LEU A 66 -10.63 -8.93 -14.10
C LEU A 66 -11.32 -7.59 -13.89
N ALA A 67 -10.97 -6.89 -12.81
CA ALA A 67 -11.60 -5.62 -12.43
C ALA A 67 -10.58 -4.49 -12.52
N PHE A 68 -10.84 -3.51 -13.37
CA PHE A 68 -9.93 -2.40 -13.64
C PHE A 68 -10.54 -1.07 -13.22
N SER A 69 -9.85 -0.34 -12.35
CA SER A 69 -10.23 1.00 -11.90
C SER A 69 -9.55 2.09 -12.70
N CYS A 70 -10.00 3.32 -12.54
CA CYS A 70 -9.45 4.49 -13.23
C CYS A 70 -9.20 5.70 -12.31
N ASP A 71 -9.22 5.52 -11.01
CA ASP A 71 -9.09 6.59 -10.02
C ASP A 71 -8.51 6.10 -8.67
N GLU A 72 -7.69 5.05 -8.68
CA GLU A 72 -7.02 4.50 -7.50
C GLU A 72 -6.13 5.56 -6.84
N GLU A 73 -5.29 6.20 -7.66
CA GLU A 73 -4.31 7.22 -7.25
C GLU A 73 -4.94 8.51 -6.69
N THR A 74 -6.25 8.62 -6.79
CA THR A 74 -6.99 9.79 -6.34
C THR A 74 -8.02 9.47 -5.27
N ARG A 75 -9.17 8.90 -5.63
CA ARG A 75 -10.31 8.72 -4.73
C ARG A 75 -10.83 7.29 -4.62
N GLY A 76 -10.48 6.38 -5.53
CA GLY A 76 -10.93 4.99 -5.54
C GLY A 76 -12.45 4.82 -5.67
N GLY A 77 -13.15 5.76 -6.29
CA GLY A 77 -14.60 5.72 -6.42
C GLY A 77 -15.09 4.69 -7.41
N SER A 78 -14.35 4.44 -8.49
CA SER A 78 -14.67 3.46 -9.53
C SER A 78 -14.67 2.04 -8.98
N MET A 79 -13.63 1.64 -8.23
CA MET A 79 -13.57 0.31 -7.61
C MET A 79 -14.67 0.13 -6.56
N ALA A 80 -14.97 1.16 -5.76
CA ALA A 80 -16.10 1.11 -4.83
C ALA A 80 -17.46 0.96 -5.54
N ALA A 81 -17.63 1.55 -6.71
CA ALA A 81 -18.84 1.37 -7.52
C ALA A 81 -18.92 -0.06 -8.09
N MET A 82 -17.81 -0.61 -8.59
CA MET A 82 -17.71 -2.00 -9.04
C MET A 82 -18.01 -2.98 -7.91
N ALA A 83 -17.45 -2.78 -6.71
CA ALA A 83 -17.73 -3.63 -5.55
C ALA A 83 -19.24 -3.72 -5.24
N ARG A 84 -19.93 -2.56 -5.22
CA ARG A 84 -21.39 -2.54 -5.01
C ARG A 84 -22.15 -3.28 -6.12
N LEU A 85 -21.76 -3.11 -7.39
CA LEU A 85 -22.38 -3.80 -8.52
C LEU A 85 -22.18 -5.31 -8.44
N LEU A 86 -20.97 -5.77 -8.14
CA LEU A 86 -20.64 -7.18 -8.02
C LEU A 86 -21.37 -7.81 -6.82
N GLN A 87 -21.45 -7.10 -5.69
CA GLN A 87 -22.24 -7.53 -4.52
C GLN A 87 -23.72 -7.67 -4.87
N ALA A 88 -24.30 -6.69 -5.59
CA ALA A 88 -25.70 -6.75 -6.04
C ALA A 88 -25.97 -7.90 -7.02
N ARG A 89 -24.95 -8.36 -7.74
CA ARG A 89 -25.01 -9.53 -8.64
C ARG A 89 -24.73 -10.85 -7.95
N GLY A 90 -24.46 -10.85 -6.64
CA GLY A 90 -24.14 -12.06 -5.88
C GLY A 90 -22.78 -12.68 -6.22
N VAL A 91 -21.82 -11.87 -6.68
CA VAL A 91 -20.48 -12.36 -7.00
C VAL A 91 -19.68 -12.53 -5.71
N HIS A 92 -19.19 -13.74 -5.47
CA HIS A 92 -18.39 -14.12 -4.31
C HIS A 92 -17.08 -14.78 -4.79
N PRO A 93 -16.00 -14.00 -5.01
CA PRO A 93 -14.72 -14.57 -5.43
C PRO A 93 -14.14 -15.48 -4.35
N ALA A 94 -13.47 -16.56 -4.74
CA ALA A 94 -12.71 -17.41 -3.81
C ALA A 94 -11.53 -16.64 -3.18
N PHE A 95 -10.91 -15.76 -3.95
CA PHE A 95 -9.92 -14.79 -3.48
C PHE A 95 -9.87 -13.55 -4.37
N ILE A 96 -9.26 -12.51 -3.87
CA ILE A 96 -8.97 -11.28 -4.61
C ILE A 96 -7.47 -11.03 -4.51
N LEU A 97 -6.83 -10.76 -5.65
CA LEU A 97 -5.42 -10.39 -5.74
C LEU A 97 -5.29 -9.01 -6.40
N ASP A 98 -4.64 -8.12 -5.72
CA ASP A 98 -4.31 -6.77 -6.15
C ASP A 98 -2.79 -6.53 -6.05
N GLU A 99 -2.34 -5.35 -6.41
CA GLU A 99 -0.97 -4.89 -6.23
C GLU A 99 -0.60 -4.64 -4.74
N GLY A 100 0.62 -4.18 -4.49
CA GLY A 100 1.07 -3.59 -3.23
C GLY A 100 2.28 -4.26 -2.61
N GLY A 101 2.25 -5.57 -2.33
CA GLY A 101 3.44 -6.31 -1.92
C GLY A 101 4.35 -6.63 -3.10
N ASN A 102 5.63 -6.87 -2.86
CA ASN A 102 6.62 -7.21 -3.88
C ASN A 102 7.79 -8.00 -3.28
N ILE A 103 8.76 -8.36 -4.13
CA ILE A 103 10.01 -8.94 -3.66
C ILE A 103 11.03 -7.83 -3.51
N SER A 104 11.38 -7.51 -2.26
CA SER A 104 12.24 -6.38 -1.93
C SER A 104 13.36 -6.72 -0.94
N GLN A 105 14.34 -5.86 -0.85
CA GLN A 105 15.41 -5.78 0.14
C GLN A 105 15.67 -4.31 0.47
N PRO A 106 16.33 -4.01 1.59
CA PRO A 106 16.47 -4.74 2.84
C PRO A 106 15.40 -4.28 3.86
N PHE A 107 15.18 -5.09 4.89
CA PHE A 107 14.38 -4.71 6.06
C PHE A 107 15.25 -4.67 7.31
N VAL A 108 14.83 -3.94 8.35
CA VAL A 108 15.63 -3.73 9.59
C VAL A 108 16.08 -5.03 10.28
N LEU A 109 15.36 -6.12 10.08
CA LEU A 109 15.64 -7.42 10.69
C LEU A 109 16.37 -8.40 9.76
N THR A 110 16.50 -8.10 8.46
CA THR A 110 17.17 -8.95 7.48
C THR A 110 17.76 -8.17 6.33
N ARG A 111 18.86 -8.70 5.76
CA ARG A 111 19.44 -8.22 4.50
C ARG A 111 19.14 -9.17 3.32
N LYS A 112 18.45 -10.28 3.58
CA LYS A 112 18.07 -11.25 2.54
C LYS A 112 16.77 -10.80 1.87
N PRO A 113 16.59 -11.10 0.58
CA PRO A 113 15.33 -10.82 -0.11
C PRO A 113 14.18 -11.64 0.47
N PHE A 114 12.99 -11.07 0.43
CA PHE A 114 11.76 -11.75 0.81
C PHE A 114 10.59 -11.15 0.04
N ALA A 115 9.57 -11.96 -0.18
CA ALA A 115 8.31 -11.53 -0.77
C ALA A 115 7.40 -11.02 0.34
N THR A 116 6.97 -9.77 0.24
CA THR A 116 5.89 -9.24 1.09
C THR A 116 4.55 -9.49 0.39
N VAL A 117 3.63 -10.16 1.07
CA VAL A 117 2.25 -10.30 0.62
C VAL A 117 1.36 -9.53 1.59
N GLY A 118 0.70 -8.49 1.10
CA GLY A 118 -0.21 -7.69 1.93
C GLY A 118 -1.45 -8.49 2.31
N VAL A 119 -1.66 -8.68 3.63
CA VAL A 119 -2.83 -9.35 4.20
C VAL A 119 -3.75 -8.37 4.93
N ALA A 120 -3.31 -7.16 5.14
CA ALA A 120 -4.08 -6.06 5.72
C ALA A 120 -3.50 -4.72 5.28
N GLU A 121 -4.30 -3.67 5.38
CA GLU A 121 -3.91 -2.30 5.10
C GLU A 121 -4.20 -1.38 6.29
N LYS A 122 -3.38 -0.34 6.41
CA LYS A 122 -3.65 0.74 7.36
C LYS A 122 -4.83 1.57 6.89
N GLY A 123 -5.57 2.14 7.86
CA GLY A 123 -6.60 3.12 7.57
C GLY A 123 -6.02 4.43 7.03
N ARG A 124 -6.86 5.25 6.41
CA ARG A 124 -6.49 6.54 5.82
C ARG A 124 -7.36 7.65 6.38
N LEU A 125 -6.74 8.77 6.73
CA LEU A 125 -7.44 9.97 7.14
C LEU A 125 -6.81 11.17 6.46
N LEU A 126 -7.60 11.91 5.68
CA LEU A 126 -7.21 13.19 5.09
C LEU A 126 -8.11 14.27 5.64
N PHE A 127 -7.52 15.33 6.15
CA PHE A 127 -8.26 16.49 6.64
C PHE A 127 -7.48 17.78 6.41
N SER A 128 -8.20 18.88 6.39
CA SER A 128 -7.61 20.21 6.30
C SER A 128 -8.10 21.11 7.45
N LEU A 129 -7.24 22.07 7.77
CA LEU A 129 -7.50 23.13 8.73
C LEU A 129 -7.37 24.45 7.99
N SER A 130 -8.44 25.25 7.96
CA SER A 130 -8.47 26.57 7.35
C SER A 130 -8.88 27.62 8.36
N CYS A 131 -8.45 28.86 8.15
CA CYS A 131 -8.78 29.97 9.02
C CYS A 131 -9.00 31.25 8.23
N THR A 132 -10.11 31.96 8.50
CA THR A 132 -10.47 33.24 7.85
C THR A 132 -10.30 34.45 8.80
N ALA A 133 -9.84 34.21 10.03
CA ALA A 133 -9.67 35.26 11.03
C ALA A 133 -8.50 36.20 10.67
N PRO A 134 -8.45 37.44 11.17
CA PRO A 134 -7.37 38.41 10.84
C PRO A 134 -5.95 37.94 11.13
N ARG A 135 -5.78 36.98 12.05
CA ARG A 135 -4.48 36.35 12.39
C ARG A 135 -4.42 34.87 12.00
N ALA A 136 -4.96 34.53 10.85
CA ALA A 136 -5.10 33.15 10.37
C ALA A 136 -3.79 32.35 10.44
N LEU A 137 -2.68 32.91 9.98
CA LEU A 137 -1.37 32.22 10.00
C LEU A 137 -0.87 31.91 11.41
N GLU A 138 -1.08 32.83 12.37
CA GLU A 138 -0.72 32.59 13.77
C GLU A 138 -1.58 31.47 14.38
N GLU A 139 -2.88 31.51 14.15
CA GLU A 139 -3.81 30.49 14.66
C GLU A 139 -3.49 29.12 14.08
N LEU A 140 -3.26 29.03 12.76
CA LEU A 140 -2.86 27.78 12.11
C LEU A 140 -1.50 27.28 12.60
N SER A 141 -0.51 28.16 12.79
CA SER A 141 0.80 27.81 13.35
C SER A 141 0.69 27.25 14.77
N ARG A 142 -0.14 27.87 15.62
CA ARG A 142 -0.39 27.37 16.98
C ARG A 142 -1.08 26.01 16.97
N ALA A 143 -2.05 25.82 16.08
CA ALA A 143 -2.72 24.53 15.90
C ALA A 143 -1.74 23.47 15.42
N ALA A 144 -0.91 23.75 14.41
CA ALA A 144 0.10 22.85 13.91
C ALA A 144 1.09 22.44 15.02
N ALA A 145 1.55 23.38 15.84
CA ALA A 145 2.42 23.11 16.99
C ALA A 145 1.76 22.22 18.06
N ARG A 146 0.45 22.32 18.27
CA ARG A 146 -0.30 21.43 19.17
C ARG A 146 -0.49 20.04 18.54
N ILE A 147 -0.83 19.98 17.25
CA ILE A 147 -1.04 18.73 16.51
C ILE A 147 0.27 17.96 16.39
N SER A 148 1.41 18.62 16.18
CA SER A 148 2.72 17.96 16.14
C SER A 148 3.09 17.22 17.43
N ARG A 149 2.46 17.55 18.55
CA ARG A 149 2.59 16.85 19.85
C ARG A 149 1.70 15.62 19.95
N ILE A 150 0.87 15.34 18.96
CA ILE A 150 0.09 14.11 18.90
C ILE A 150 1.04 12.98 18.47
N HIS A 151 1.54 12.24 19.44
CA HIS A 151 2.39 11.08 19.17
C HIS A 151 1.60 9.78 19.41
N PRO A 152 1.12 9.10 18.35
CA PRO A 152 0.52 7.78 18.48
C PRO A 152 1.53 6.78 19.04
N ARG A 153 1.10 5.93 19.97
CA ARG A 153 1.97 4.93 20.59
C ARG A 153 2.38 3.88 19.57
N ALA A 154 3.66 3.52 19.59
CA ALA A 154 4.13 2.38 18.83
C ALA A 154 3.68 1.08 19.51
N ARG A 155 3.25 0.12 18.70
CA ARG A 155 2.90 -1.23 19.14
C ARG A 155 3.09 -2.24 18.00
N LEU A 156 3.21 -3.51 18.35
CA LEU A 156 3.10 -4.60 17.40
C LEU A 156 1.61 -5.02 17.37
N CYS A 157 0.96 -4.77 16.26
CA CYS A 157 -0.43 -5.17 16.03
C CYS A 157 -0.47 -6.46 15.21
N ASP A 158 -1.60 -7.13 15.20
CA ASP A 158 -1.88 -8.09 14.16
C ASP A 158 -2.05 -7.33 12.82
N PRO A 159 -1.53 -7.80 11.72
CA PRO A 159 -0.84 -9.07 11.47
C PRO A 159 0.69 -9.06 11.73
N VAL A 160 1.27 -7.94 12.19
CA VAL A 160 2.73 -7.84 12.35
C VAL A 160 3.25 -8.84 13.37
N LEU A 161 2.53 -9.01 14.49
CA LEU A 161 2.96 -9.90 15.57
C LEU A 161 2.64 -11.37 15.29
N SER A 162 1.42 -11.65 14.76
CA SER A 162 0.94 -13.02 14.55
C SER A 162 1.53 -13.70 13.32
N ASP A 163 1.75 -12.92 12.24
CA ASP A 163 2.06 -13.50 10.93
C ASP A 163 3.42 -13.05 10.40
N MET A 164 3.65 -11.73 10.29
CA MET A 164 4.84 -11.17 9.67
C MET A 164 6.13 -11.57 10.39
N LEU A 165 6.22 -11.31 11.70
CA LEU A 165 7.46 -11.58 12.47
C LEU A 165 7.78 -13.07 12.56
N PRO A 166 6.82 -13.99 12.79
CA PRO A 166 7.08 -15.43 12.72
C PRO A 166 7.57 -15.89 11.34
N ALA A 167 6.96 -15.42 10.25
CA ALA A 167 7.38 -15.74 8.88
C ALA A 167 8.79 -15.24 8.57
N MET A 168 9.20 -14.09 9.13
CA MET A 168 10.56 -13.56 8.98
C MET A 168 11.62 -14.30 9.80
N ARG A 169 11.25 -15.17 10.71
CA ARG A 169 12.20 -15.87 11.62
C ARG A 169 13.39 -16.53 10.90
N PRO A 170 13.23 -17.23 9.75
CA PRO A 170 14.36 -17.81 9.02
C PRO A 170 15.38 -16.79 8.51
N LEU A 171 14.95 -15.55 8.29
CA LEU A 171 15.75 -14.45 7.78
C LEU A 171 16.50 -13.69 8.87
N MET A 172 16.08 -13.83 10.13
CA MET A 172 16.60 -13.08 11.27
C MET A 172 17.95 -13.63 11.75
N ASN A 173 18.79 -12.75 12.31
CA ASN A 173 19.97 -13.16 13.06
C ASN A 173 19.59 -13.86 14.39
N GLY A 174 20.58 -14.51 15.04
CA GLY A 174 20.35 -15.29 16.25
C GLY A 174 19.73 -14.48 17.41
N ARG A 175 20.15 -13.21 17.57
CA ARG A 175 19.65 -12.31 18.62
C ARG A 175 18.16 -11.97 18.41
N ASP A 176 17.79 -11.61 17.18
CA ASP A 176 16.41 -11.24 16.86
C ASP A 176 15.47 -12.44 16.93
N ARG A 177 15.96 -13.59 16.49
CA ARG A 177 15.27 -14.88 16.62
C ARG A 177 15.00 -15.24 18.07
N PHE A 178 16.00 -15.05 18.97
CA PHE A 178 15.84 -15.23 20.40
C PHE A 178 14.81 -14.25 20.98
N CYS A 179 14.91 -12.96 20.65
CA CYS A 179 13.95 -11.96 21.11
C CYS A 179 12.52 -12.27 20.67
N LEU A 180 12.32 -12.76 19.44
CA LEU A 180 11.01 -13.15 18.93
C LEU A 180 10.48 -14.38 19.67
N SER A 181 11.31 -15.41 19.92
CA SER A 181 10.92 -16.62 20.64
C SER A 181 10.54 -16.35 22.11
N HIS A 182 11.05 -15.27 22.69
CA HIS A 182 10.76 -14.85 24.07
C HIS A 182 9.98 -13.51 24.05
N GLY A 183 9.04 -13.36 23.12
CA GLY A 183 8.34 -12.11 22.81
C GLY A 183 7.74 -11.40 24.02
N ARG A 184 7.21 -12.10 25.00
CA ARG A 184 6.66 -11.50 26.24
C ARG A 184 7.71 -10.66 27.01
N LEU A 185 8.98 -11.08 27.03
CA LEU A 185 10.07 -10.39 27.73
C LEU A 185 10.74 -9.34 26.85
N PHE A 186 10.87 -9.58 25.55
CA PHE A 186 11.65 -8.75 24.61
C PHE A 186 10.81 -7.94 23.63
N HIS A 187 9.49 -7.91 23.79
CA HIS A 187 8.56 -7.13 22.95
C HIS A 187 9.01 -5.66 22.81
N GLY A 188 9.36 -5.01 23.92
CA GLY A 188 9.85 -3.63 23.92
C GLY A 188 11.14 -3.43 23.13
N SER A 189 12.08 -4.37 23.22
CA SER A 189 13.35 -4.32 22.47
C SER A 189 13.12 -4.46 20.97
N LEU A 190 12.25 -5.39 20.56
CA LEU A 190 11.89 -5.60 19.16
C LEU A 190 11.17 -4.38 18.59
N LEU A 191 10.18 -3.86 19.32
CA LEU A 191 9.45 -2.64 18.96
C LEU A 191 10.38 -1.43 18.84
N HIS A 192 11.32 -1.26 19.78
CA HIS A 192 12.31 -0.20 19.72
C HIS A 192 13.17 -0.28 18.46
N ARG A 193 13.65 -1.47 18.09
CA ARG A 193 14.45 -1.67 16.88
C ARG A 193 13.66 -1.37 15.61
N LEU A 194 12.43 -1.87 15.48
CA LEU A 194 11.54 -1.57 14.36
C LEU A 194 11.29 -0.07 14.26
N SER A 195 11.03 0.59 15.37
CA SER A 195 10.73 2.04 15.40
C SER A 195 11.92 2.94 14.96
N ARG A 196 13.13 2.40 14.81
CA ARG A 196 14.31 3.18 14.36
C ARG A 196 14.33 3.43 12.85
N THR A 197 13.62 2.65 12.05
CA THR A 197 13.56 2.82 10.59
C THR A 197 12.22 3.40 10.15
N ALA A 198 12.17 4.00 8.96
CA ALA A 198 10.94 4.52 8.38
C ALA A 198 9.92 3.39 8.17
N THR A 199 10.33 2.30 7.54
CA THR A 199 9.49 1.12 7.30
C THR A 199 8.99 0.50 8.60
N GLY A 200 9.86 0.32 9.59
CA GLY A 200 9.45 -0.21 10.89
C GLY A 200 8.47 0.73 11.63
N ARG A 201 8.64 2.06 11.52
CA ARG A 201 7.64 3.02 12.04
C ARG A 201 6.32 2.92 11.31
N ALA A 202 6.35 2.70 10.00
CA ALA A 202 5.13 2.57 9.20
C ALA A 202 4.24 1.42 9.67
N ILE A 203 4.83 0.28 10.05
CA ILE A 203 4.09 -0.91 10.49
C ILE A 203 3.84 -0.99 11.99
N THR A 204 4.37 -0.06 12.80
CA THR A 204 4.25 -0.12 14.28
C THR A 204 3.47 1.03 14.89
N ARG A 205 3.10 2.05 14.13
CA ARG A 205 2.32 3.19 14.65
C ARG A 205 1.47 3.86 13.60
N THR A 206 0.40 4.49 14.05
CA THR A 206 -0.32 5.50 13.28
C THR A 206 0.61 6.67 13.01
N GLN A 207 0.70 7.11 11.77
CA GLN A 207 1.50 8.25 11.34
C GLN A 207 0.57 9.41 11.01
N LEU A 208 0.93 10.61 11.45
CA LEU A 208 0.22 11.86 11.15
C LEU A 208 1.24 12.88 10.63
N SER A 209 0.99 13.45 9.48
CA SER A 209 1.90 14.41 8.83
C SER A 209 1.14 15.57 8.21
N LEU A 210 1.73 16.76 8.29
CA LEU A 210 1.38 17.90 7.46
C LEU A 210 2.06 17.70 6.11
N TRP A 211 1.30 17.57 5.03
CA TRP A 211 1.87 17.24 3.72
C TRP A 211 1.77 18.38 2.69
N LYS A 212 0.87 19.36 2.95
CA LYS A 212 0.70 20.51 2.06
C LYS A 212 0.22 21.73 2.85
N GLN A 213 0.68 22.89 2.43
CA GLN A 213 0.14 24.19 2.80
C GLN A 213 -0.35 24.87 1.52
N SER A 214 -1.48 25.55 1.59
CA SER A 214 -2.08 26.29 0.47
C SER A 214 -2.79 27.53 0.95
N GLY A 215 -3.08 28.43 0.02
CA GLY A 215 -3.71 29.71 0.28
C GLY A 215 -2.70 30.78 0.76
N ASP A 216 -2.56 31.85 -0.01
CA ASP A 216 -1.74 33.01 0.35
C ASP A 216 -2.66 34.13 0.88
N ALA A 217 -2.55 34.42 2.18
CA ALA A 217 -3.33 35.49 2.83
C ALA A 217 -3.04 36.87 2.23
N LEU A 218 -1.85 37.10 1.65
CA LEU A 218 -1.50 38.36 0.99
C LEU A 218 -2.24 38.52 -0.35
N LEU A 219 -2.62 37.40 -0.98
CA LEU A 219 -3.41 37.37 -2.21
C LEU A 219 -4.92 37.24 -1.93
N GLY A 220 -5.35 37.30 -0.67
CA GLY A 220 -6.75 37.16 -0.28
C GLY A 220 -7.26 35.72 -0.26
N GLU A 221 -6.36 34.73 -0.42
CA GLU A 221 -6.73 33.33 -0.33
C GLU A 221 -6.79 32.85 1.13
N ILE A 222 -7.60 31.82 1.40
CA ILE A 222 -7.75 31.26 2.76
C ILE A 222 -6.57 30.36 3.07
N PRO A 223 -5.71 30.71 4.04
CA PRO A 223 -4.61 29.83 4.46
C PRO A 223 -5.15 28.49 4.97
N THR A 224 -4.58 27.40 4.45
CA THR A 224 -5.04 26.06 4.72
C THR A 224 -3.87 25.09 4.92
N LEU A 225 -3.94 24.29 5.99
CA LEU A 225 -3.01 23.21 6.30
C LEU A 225 -3.68 21.87 5.96
N HIS A 226 -3.03 21.04 5.16
CA HIS A 226 -3.51 19.73 4.76
C HIS A 226 -2.75 18.62 5.48
N TYR A 227 -3.47 17.78 6.19
CA TYR A 227 -2.93 16.67 6.97
C TYR A 227 -3.31 15.32 6.36
N SER A 228 -2.36 14.40 6.42
CA SER A 228 -2.56 13.00 6.09
C SER A 228 -2.20 12.13 7.30
N ALA A 229 -3.02 11.14 7.58
CA ALA A 229 -2.69 10.12 8.57
C ALA A 229 -2.94 8.71 8.02
N SER A 230 -2.00 7.82 8.37
CA SER A 230 -2.05 6.39 8.08
C SER A 230 -2.31 5.66 9.39
N ILE A 231 -3.51 5.08 9.53
CA ILE A 231 -4.06 4.57 10.80
C ILE A 231 -3.67 3.11 10.99
N LEU A 232 -2.99 2.80 12.10
CA LEU A 232 -2.57 1.43 12.42
C LEU A 232 -3.78 0.56 12.79
N PRO A 233 -3.87 -0.73 12.38
CA PRO A 233 -4.90 -1.65 12.86
C PRO A 233 -5.01 -1.64 14.39
N GLY A 234 -6.26 -1.50 14.88
CA GLY A 234 -6.58 -1.30 16.29
C GLY A 234 -6.45 0.14 16.83
N ASP A 235 -6.00 1.12 16.02
CA ASP A 235 -6.27 2.55 16.22
C ASP A 235 -7.53 2.91 15.42
N SER A 236 -8.09 4.10 15.68
CA SER A 236 -9.26 4.60 14.99
C SER A 236 -9.00 6.01 14.45
N ALA A 237 -9.40 6.24 13.20
CA ALA A 237 -9.35 7.54 12.55
C ALA A 237 -10.20 8.56 13.33
N GLU A 238 -11.38 8.15 13.80
CA GLU A 238 -12.24 9.01 14.63
C GLU A 238 -11.58 9.37 15.97
N ALA A 239 -10.87 8.44 16.60
CA ALA A 239 -10.13 8.73 17.84
C ALA A 239 -9.01 9.75 17.60
N LEU A 240 -8.32 9.67 16.45
CA LEU A 240 -7.33 10.66 16.06
C LEU A 240 -7.96 12.02 15.79
N LEU A 241 -9.09 12.08 15.05
CA LEU A 241 -9.82 13.31 14.79
C LEU A 241 -10.30 13.98 16.08
N ARG A 242 -10.80 13.22 17.06
CA ARG A 242 -11.15 13.78 18.37
C ARG A 242 -9.97 14.45 19.06
N ARG A 243 -8.76 13.91 18.92
CA ARG A 243 -7.53 14.56 19.44
C ARG A 243 -7.20 15.83 18.69
N VAL A 244 -7.32 15.84 17.36
CA VAL A 244 -7.14 17.04 16.52
C VAL A 244 -8.15 18.12 16.90
N ARG A 245 -9.45 17.77 17.01
CA ARG A 245 -10.50 18.71 17.43
C ARG A 245 -10.21 19.37 18.77
N ARG A 246 -9.63 18.63 19.73
CA ARG A 246 -9.20 19.24 21.02
C ARG A 246 -8.06 20.24 20.85
N CYS A 247 -7.16 20.03 19.90
CA CYS A 247 -6.06 20.97 19.63
C CYS A 247 -6.55 22.31 19.08
N ILE A 248 -7.74 22.36 18.46
CA ILE A 248 -8.31 23.54 17.83
C ILE A 248 -9.58 24.06 18.54
N ALA A 249 -9.99 23.46 19.67
CA ALA A 249 -11.31 23.67 20.30
C ALA A 249 -11.68 25.13 20.61
N HIS A 250 -10.71 25.99 20.82
CA HIS A 250 -10.95 27.42 21.15
C HIS A 250 -10.25 28.34 20.13
N SER A 251 -10.21 27.92 18.88
CA SER A 251 -9.62 28.68 17.79
C SER A 251 -10.63 28.89 16.65
N PRO A 252 -10.50 29.97 15.86
CA PRO A 252 -11.39 30.26 14.72
C PRO A 252 -10.99 29.38 13.50
N ILE A 253 -10.62 28.10 13.73
CA ILE A 253 -10.15 27.17 12.72
C ILE A 253 -11.30 26.24 12.33
N THR A 254 -11.54 26.13 11.03
CA THR A 254 -12.45 25.17 10.44
C THR A 254 -11.69 23.89 10.08
N LEU A 255 -12.21 22.74 10.53
CA LEU A 255 -11.71 21.42 10.17
C LEU A 255 -12.65 20.79 9.14
N ALA A 256 -12.10 20.43 7.98
CA ALA A 256 -12.81 19.69 6.95
C ALA A 256 -12.14 18.32 6.75
N VAL A 257 -12.94 17.25 6.77
CA VAL A 257 -12.46 15.87 6.51
C VAL A 257 -12.75 15.54 5.06
N GLN A 258 -11.70 15.17 4.30
CA GLN A 258 -11.79 14.78 2.89
C GLN A 258 -11.90 13.28 2.72
N CYS A 259 -11.23 12.50 3.61
CA CYS A 259 -11.24 11.04 3.59
C CYS A 259 -11.13 10.52 5.01
N GLN A 260 -11.94 9.52 5.36
CA GLN A 260 -11.87 8.82 6.64
C GLN A 260 -12.16 7.35 6.41
N GLU A 261 -11.13 6.53 6.52
CA GLU A 261 -11.19 5.09 6.34
C GLU A 261 -10.49 4.41 7.52
N GLU A 262 -11.20 3.54 8.19
CA GLU A 262 -10.61 2.70 9.24
C GLU A 262 -9.68 1.63 8.61
N PRO A 263 -8.75 1.02 9.36
CA PRO A 263 -7.94 -0.07 8.85
C PRO A 263 -8.78 -1.19 8.25
N GLY A 264 -8.29 -1.78 7.15
CA GLY A 264 -8.95 -2.89 6.47
C GLY A 264 -9.00 -4.17 7.29
N ALA A 265 -9.81 -5.13 6.84
CA ALA A 265 -9.89 -6.45 7.44
C ALA A 265 -8.56 -7.23 7.28
N LEU A 266 -8.29 -8.12 8.23
CA LEU A 266 -7.16 -9.04 8.14
C LEU A 266 -7.56 -10.27 7.31
N SER A 267 -6.88 -10.48 6.19
CA SER A 267 -7.01 -11.69 5.39
C SER A 267 -6.19 -12.84 6.00
N PRO A 268 -6.69 -14.09 5.97
CA PRO A 268 -5.97 -15.22 6.54
C PRO A 268 -4.70 -15.53 5.72
N ALA A 269 -3.57 -15.72 6.41
CA ALA A 269 -2.32 -16.21 5.82
C ALA A 269 -2.29 -17.76 5.83
N SER A 270 -3.38 -18.38 5.41
CA SER A 270 -3.55 -19.84 5.35
C SER A 270 -4.73 -20.21 4.45
N GLY A 271 -4.80 -21.47 4.04
CA GLY A 271 -5.87 -22.01 3.23
C GLY A 271 -5.58 -22.01 1.73
N PRO A 272 -6.48 -22.57 0.90
CA PRO A 272 -6.19 -22.91 -0.49
C PRO A 272 -5.70 -21.72 -1.32
N ALA A 273 -6.32 -20.55 -1.22
CA ALA A 273 -5.93 -19.37 -2.00
C ALA A 273 -4.56 -18.82 -1.56
N TRP A 274 -4.26 -18.81 -0.24
CA TRP A 274 -2.94 -18.45 0.27
C TRP A 274 -1.87 -19.44 -0.20
N ASP A 275 -2.16 -20.74 -0.13
CA ASP A 275 -1.23 -21.80 -0.52
C ASP A 275 -0.94 -21.75 -2.03
N ALA A 276 -1.96 -21.48 -2.87
CA ALA A 276 -1.79 -21.26 -4.31
C ALA A 276 -0.88 -20.06 -4.60
N LEU A 277 -1.12 -18.93 -3.94
CA LEU A 277 -0.30 -17.73 -4.05
C LEU A 277 1.16 -17.99 -3.62
N CYS A 278 1.35 -18.65 -2.47
CA CYS A 278 2.68 -19.03 -1.98
C CYS A 278 3.40 -19.97 -2.95
N THR A 279 2.69 -20.93 -3.53
CA THR A 279 3.23 -21.87 -4.52
C THR A 279 3.69 -21.13 -5.78
N ALA A 280 2.88 -20.21 -6.31
CA ALA A 280 3.24 -19.41 -7.48
C ALA A 280 4.48 -18.52 -7.18
N ILE A 281 4.54 -17.90 -6.01
CA ILE A 281 5.71 -17.12 -5.60
C ILE A 281 6.95 -18.02 -5.51
N ALA A 282 6.86 -19.18 -4.88
CA ALA A 282 7.99 -20.07 -4.70
C ALA A 282 8.54 -20.63 -6.04
N VAL A 283 7.67 -20.89 -7.01
CA VAL A 283 8.04 -21.39 -8.36
C VAL A 283 8.75 -20.29 -9.16
N HIS A 284 8.20 -19.08 -9.20
CA HIS A 284 8.72 -18.01 -10.08
C HIS A 284 9.80 -17.16 -9.40
N PHE A 285 9.95 -17.24 -8.08
CA PHE A 285 10.94 -16.53 -7.28
C PHE A 285 11.61 -17.47 -6.27
N PRO A 286 12.37 -18.46 -6.74
CA PRO A 286 12.93 -19.52 -5.90
C PRO A 286 13.86 -18.96 -4.81
N GLY A 287 13.82 -19.59 -3.64
CA GLY A 287 14.62 -19.19 -2.47
C GLY A 287 14.12 -17.96 -1.73
N THR A 288 13.02 -17.36 -2.14
CA THR A 288 12.41 -16.19 -1.47
C THR A 288 11.52 -16.66 -0.32
N VAL A 289 11.69 -16.07 0.86
CA VAL A 289 10.80 -16.30 2.00
C VAL A 289 9.56 -15.42 1.84
N ILE A 290 8.38 -16.03 1.94
CA ILE A 290 7.10 -15.33 1.81
C ILE A 290 6.68 -14.81 3.19
N VAL A 291 6.34 -13.52 3.25
CA VAL A 291 6.06 -12.81 4.51
C VAL A 291 4.69 -12.11 4.39
N PRO A 292 3.66 -12.61 5.10
CA PRO A 292 2.41 -11.87 5.21
C PRO A 292 2.67 -10.54 5.91
N SER A 293 2.16 -9.45 5.35
CA SER A 293 2.57 -8.10 5.75
C SER A 293 1.39 -7.15 5.90
N LEU A 294 1.57 -6.17 6.77
CA LEU A 294 0.71 -4.99 6.82
C LEU A 294 1.22 -3.96 5.80
N LEU A 295 0.39 -3.61 4.82
CA LEU A 295 0.69 -2.51 3.91
C LEU A 295 0.51 -1.15 4.60
N ALA A 296 1.47 -0.27 4.39
CA ALA A 296 1.43 1.09 4.92
C ALA A 296 0.56 2.03 4.08
N GLY A 297 0.43 1.76 2.79
CA GLY A 297 -0.48 2.39 1.84
C GLY A 297 -1.85 1.71 1.78
N GLY A 298 -2.73 2.23 0.97
CA GLY A 298 -3.99 1.60 0.60
C GLY A 298 -3.97 1.23 -0.87
N THR A 299 -4.77 0.25 -1.27
CA THR A 299 -5.00 -0.16 -2.64
C THR A 299 -6.51 -0.31 -2.89
N ASP A 300 -6.90 -0.51 -4.12
CA ASP A 300 -8.30 -0.77 -4.48
C ASP A 300 -8.88 -2.04 -3.85
N ALA A 301 -8.03 -2.99 -3.48
CA ALA A 301 -8.41 -4.22 -2.78
C ALA A 301 -9.28 -3.97 -1.53
N ARG A 302 -9.05 -2.87 -0.83
CA ARG A 302 -9.86 -2.43 0.32
C ARG A 302 -11.34 -2.31 -0.03
N ARG A 303 -11.65 -1.83 -1.23
CA ARG A 303 -13.04 -1.62 -1.68
C ARG A 303 -13.77 -2.93 -1.92
N MET A 304 -13.00 -4.00 -2.13
CA MET A 304 -13.50 -5.34 -2.45
C MET A 304 -13.60 -6.26 -1.23
N GLU A 305 -13.14 -5.87 -0.05
CA GLU A 305 -13.12 -6.69 1.17
C GLU A 305 -14.52 -7.20 1.58
N ALA A 306 -15.59 -6.50 1.20
CA ALA A 306 -16.96 -6.95 1.45
C ALA A 306 -17.38 -8.17 0.59
N LEU A 307 -16.67 -8.45 -0.51
CA LEU A 307 -17.00 -9.56 -1.42
C LEU A 307 -16.31 -10.87 -1.01
N CYS A 308 -15.16 -10.77 -0.34
CA CYS A 308 -14.34 -11.94 -0.03
C CYS A 308 -13.46 -11.65 1.20
N PRO A 309 -13.31 -12.59 2.14
CA PRO A 309 -12.37 -12.45 3.26
C PRO A 309 -10.90 -12.71 2.88
N GLN A 310 -10.64 -13.25 1.69
CA GLN A 310 -9.30 -13.60 1.20
C GLN A 310 -8.84 -12.57 0.18
N VAL A 311 -8.29 -11.46 0.66
CA VAL A 311 -7.84 -10.33 -0.17
C VAL A 311 -6.35 -10.14 0.02
N TYR A 312 -5.58 -10.41 -1.02
CA TYR A 312 -4.13 -10.36 -1.02
C TYR A 312 -3.62 -9.23 -1.92
N ARG A 313 -2.45 -8.70 -1.60
CA ARG A 313 -1.79 -7.62 -2.34
C ARG A 313 -0.37 -8.04 -2.64
N PHE A 314 -0.09 -8.31 -3.92
CA PHE A 314 1.23 -8.75 -4.36
C PHE A 314 1.45 -8.47 -5.84
N SER A 315 2.48 -7.69 -6.15
CA SER A 315 3.00 -7.50 -7.50
C SER A 315 4.18 -8.45 -7.71
N PRO A 316 4.15 -9.32 -8.73
CA PRO A 316 5.17 -10.33 -8.95
C PRO A 316 6.45 -9.75 -9.56
N PHE A 317 7.01 -8.75 -8.88
CA PHE A 317 8.20 -8.01 -9.32
C PHE A 317 9.27 -7.98 -8.24
N ILE A 318 10.53 -8.09 -8.67
CA ILE A 318 11.69 -7.81 -7.83
C ILE A 318 11.98 -6.32 -7.94
N LEU A 319 11.69 -5.59 -6.87
CA LEU A 319 11.90 -4.14 -6.81
C LEU A 319 12.89 -3.82 -5.68
N PRO A 320 14.18 -3.67 -5.99
CA PRO A 320 15.16 -3.14 -5.05
C PRO A 320 14.78 -1.74 -4.59
N GLN A 321 15.39 -1.27 -3.51
CA GLN A 321 14.99 0.00 -2.88
C GLN A 321 15.11 1.20 -3.83
N ASP A 322 16.09 1.23 -4.71
CA ASP A 322 16.29 2.27 -5.71
C ASP A 322 15.17 2.27 -6.77
N GLU A 323 14.67 1.10 -7.19
CA GLU A 323 13.52 1.01 -8.08
C GLU A 323 12.21 1.37 -7.37
N LEU A 324 12.03 0.96 -6.10
CA LEU A 324 10.87 1.38 -5.28
C LEU A 324 10.80 2.90 -5.10
N LEU A 325 11.93 3.58 -5.02
CA LEU A 325 11.98 5.04 -4.92
C LEU A 325 11.61 5.75 -6.23
N ARG A 326 11.59 5.03 -7.36
CA ARG A 326 11.13 5.55 -8.66
C ARG A 326 9.63 5.47 -8.83
N VAL A 327 8.95 4.59 -8.10
CA VAL A 327 7.47 4.58 -8.04
C VAL A 327 7.00 5.93 -7.53
N HIS A 328 6.11 6.58 -8.29
CA HIS A 328 5.71 7.98 -8.12
C HIS A 328 6.85 9.02 -8.26
N GLY A 329 8.07 8.57 -8.56
CA GLY A 329 9.27 9.40 -8.78
C GLY A 329 9.55 9.68 -10.25
N ILE A 330 10.73 10.28 -10.50
CA ILE A 330 11.27 10.49 -11.84
C ILE A 330 11.89 9.18 -12.34
N ASP A 331 11.85 8.94 -13.67
CA ASP A 331 12.39 7.76 -14.32
C ASP A 331 11.80 6.45 -13.77
N GLU A 332 10.51 6.45 -13.46
CA GLU A 332 9.80 5.19 -13.16
C GLU A 332 9.97 4.22 -14.32
N ARG A 333 10.25 2.96 -14.00
CA ARG A 333 10.53 1.93 -14.98
C ARG A 333 10.26 0.53 -14.43
N LEU A 334 10.10 -0.42 -15.33
CA LEU A 334 10.00 -1.84 -15.00
C LEU A 334 10.94 -2.64 -15.90
N SER A 335 11.70 -3.59 -15.34
CA SER A 335 12.55 -4.44 -16.18
C SER A 335 11.72 -5.44 -17.00
N LEU A 336 12.17 -5.73 -18.21
CA LEU A 336 11.57 -6.75 -19.08
C LEU A 336 11.60 -8.13 -18.42
N GLU A 337 12.63 -8.40 -17.60
CA GLU A 337 12.71 -9.64 -16.82
C GLU A 337 11.57 -9.72 -15.79
N ASN A 338 11.28 -8.64 -15.05
CA ASN A 338 10.15 -8.59 -14.13
C ASN A 338 8.83 -8.79 -14.87
N LEU A 339 8.63 -8.13 -16.02
CA LEU A 339 7.42 -8.29 -16.82
C LEU A 339 7.23 -9.76 -17.24
N ASN A 340 8.26 -10.41 -17.77
CA ASN A 340 8.20 -11.81 -18.18
C ASN A 340 7.92 -12.74 -17.00
N ARG A 341 8.54 -12.52 -15.85
CA ARG A 341 8.25 -13.27 -14.62
C ARG A 341 6.82 -13.06 -14.13
N GLY A 342 6.32 -11.82 -14.24
CA GLY A 342 4.94 -11.48 -13.95
C GLY A 342 3.95 -12.25 -14.82
N VAL A 343 4.20 -12.34 -16.13
CA VAL A 343 3.38 -13.15 -17.05
C VAL A 343 3.36 -14.62 -16.61
N ALA A 344 4.52 -15.20 -16.33
CA ALA A 344 4.62 -16.60 -15.89
C ALA A 344 3.89 -16.84 -14.55
N PHE A 345 4.04 -15.91 -13.58
CA PHE A 345 3.32 -15.95 -12.31
C PHE A 345 1.80 -15.90 -12.51
N PHE A 346 1.29 -14.96 -13.32
CA PHE A 346 -0.15 -14.84 -13.56
C PHE A 346 -0.72 -16.02 -14.34
N ARG A 347 0.04 -16.61 -15.25
CA ARG A 347 -0.37 -17.87 -15.90
C ARG A 347 -0.67 -18.96 -14.87
N GLN A 348 0.21 -19.12 -13.88
CA GLN A 348 -0.02 -20.10 -12.81
C GLN A 348 -1.21 -19.71 -11.89
N MET A 349 -1.34 -18.44 -11.54
CA MET A 349 -2.43 -17.97 -10.69
C MET A 349 -3.81 -18.04 -11.36
N LEU A 350 -3.88 -17.91 -12.68
CA LEU A 350 -5.13 -18.07 -13.45
C LEU A 350 -5.57 -19.53 -13.54
N GLN A 351 -4.63 -20.48 -13.43
CA GLN A 351 -4.87 -21.94 -13.51
C GLN A 351 -5.07 -22.59 -12.12
N ALA A 352 -4.96 -21.84 -11.01
CA ALA A 352 -4.99 -22.32 -9.64
C ALA A 352 -6.42 -22.59 -9.09
#